data_273035967a85d70bf535c622e36f1804
#
_entry.id   273035967a85d70bf535c622e36f1804
#
_cell.length_a   1.000
_cell.length_b   1.000
_cell.length_c   1.000
_cell.angle_alpha   90.00
_cell.angle_beta   90.00
_cell.angle_gamma   90.00
#
_symmetry.space_group_name_H-M   'P 1'
#
loop_
_entity.id
_entity.type
_entity.pdbx_description
1 polymer ?
#
loop_
_entity_poly.entity_id
_entity_poly.type
_entity_poly.pdbx_seq_one_letter_code
_entity_poly.pdbx_strand_id
1 'polypeptide(L)'
;MARPALYEHRRAGRRRRLLLPLLLAAAGAAGAAPPPLRGGPCQGRRVAYRHRAEGLGAAEEELGAGGCGRPGVAAVASFNGCTAADGWGRLSVTTCAGFDAREQMFGAGYVEGFVTGLQMELYWANYAAAEYPAGAPPAALRSWMAAQLDWAREQVDAHAESEPRWAAMGLILAHYDGLVAGYNQSSLQRGGADDGGSAAGRAGPLLDPLTIYMLGSVGDLEELNGMFGGGLRGAGSAPREEVDRLMDCSALVKVTEGDLQAAHATWRSYYAMLRTWKRYDFTSALGRRLSVASSPGLLHSKDDFYAVVGDGGVRLVVMETTNSVFNQTHLEEHVHPESLLSWQRASLANYLAQGPFEWTQLFTRHNSGT
;
A
#
# COMPACT_ATOMS: atom_id res chain seq x y z
N MET A 1 10.23 56.05 -21.31
CA MET A 1 9.04 56.38 -22.15
C MET A 1 9.01 55.42 -23.32
N ALA A 2 8.14 54.45 -23.29
CA ALA A 2 7.50 53.76 -24.41
C ALA A 2 6.72 52.55 -23.86
N ARG A 3 5.41 52.58 -23.97
CA ARG A 3 4.49 51.47 -23.70
C ARG A 3 4.47 50.55 -24.91
N PRO A 4 4.40 49.27 -24.82
CA PRO A 4 3.98 48.39 -25.90
C PRO A 4 2.47 48.13 -25.87
N ALA A 5 1.93 48.05 -27.07
CA ALA A 5 0.54 47.98 -27.44
C ALA A 5 -0.14 46.66 -27.13
N LEU A 6 -1.43 46.79 -26.81
CA LEU A 6 -2.45 45.74 -26.77
C LEU A 6 -2.70 45.19 -28.16
N TYR A 7 -2.70 43.86 -28.28
CA TYR A 7 -3.15 43.14 -29.47
C TYR A 7 -4.56 42.62 -29.25
N GLU A 8 -5.55 43.31 -29.79
CA GLU A 8 -6.90 42.78 -29.99
C GLU A 8 -6.89 41.83 -31.19
N HIS A 9 -7.35 40.63 -31.05
CA HIS A 9 -7.81 39.82 -32.16
C HIS A 9 -9.27 39.41 -32.01
N ARG A 10 -10.04 39.87 -32.97
CA ARG A 10 -11.46 39.66 -33.21
C ARG A 10 -11.81 38.22 -33.51
N ARG A 11 -13.02 37.88 -33.07
CA ARG A 11 -13.82 36.67 -33.32
C ARG A 11 -13.95 36.34 -34.80
N ALA A 12 -13.84 35.08 -35.16
CA ALA A 12 -14.62 34.47 -36.24
C ALA A 12 -14.95 33.05 -35.86
N GLY A 13 -16.22 32.75 -35.71
CA GLY A 13 -16.72 31.45 -35.33
C GLY A 13 -16.66 30.43 -36.46
N ARG A 14 -16.47 29.18 -36.05
CA ARG A 14 -17.08 28.02 -36.72
C ARG A 14 -17.09 26.87 -35.68
N ARG A 15 -18.30 26.59 -35.16
CA ARG A 15 -18.58 25.35 -34.47
C ARG A 15 -18.45 24.19 -35.45
N ARG A 16 -17.40 23.39 -35.34
CA ARG A 16 -17.36 22.05 -35.93
C ARG A 16 -17.61 21.07 -34.79
N ARG A 17 -18.78 20.46 -34.82
CA ARG A 17 -19.07 19.24 -34.06
C ARG A 17 -18.14 18.17 -34.60
N LEU A 18 -17.13 17.79 -33.87
CA LEU A 18 -16.38 16.55 -34.07
C LEU A 18 -17.22 15.42 -33.44
N LEU A 19 -17.92 14.71 -34.29
CA LEU A 19 -18.41 13.36 -33.99
C LEU A 19 -17.16 12.47 -33.93
N LEU A 20 -16.81 12.01 -32.73
CA LEU A 20 -15.86 10.92 -32.56
C LEU A 20 -16.56 9.62 -32.94
N PRO A 21 -16.08 8.86 -33.94
CA PRO A 21 -16.57 7.50 -34.12
C PRO A 21 -15.97 6.63 -33.02
N LEU A 22 -16.84 6.02 -32.20
CA LEU A 22 -16.49 4.86 -31.40
C LEU A 22 -16.05 3.74 -32.35
N LEU A 23 -14.77 3.47 -32.43
CA LEU A 23 -14.24 2.24 -33.01
C LEU A 23 -14.34 1.15 -31.93
N LEU A 24 -15.47 0.43 -31.96
CA LEU A 24 -15.54 -0.92 -31.41
C LEU A 24 -14.78 -1.84 -32.38
N ALA A 25 -13.61 -2.29 -32.03
CA ALA A 25 -12.98 -3.43 -32.65
C ALA A 25 -12.12 -4.14 -31.61
N ALA A 26 -12.54 -5.31 -31.32
CA ALA A 26 -11.86 -6.56 -31.01
C ALA A 26 -12.63 -7.35 -29.96
N ALA A 27 -13.65 -8.03 -30.40
CA ALA A 27 -14.16 -9.19 -29.69
C ALA A 27 -13.11 -10.30 -29.82
N GLY A 28 -12.50 -10.67 -28.71
CA GLY A 28 -11.63 -11.81 -28.62
C GLY A 28 -11.57 -12.28 -27.17
N ALA A 29 -12.21 -13.43 -26.89
CA ALA A 29 -12.29 -14.08 -25.60
C ALA A 29 -13.02 -13.26 -24.50
N ALA A 30 -14.34 -13.30 -24.55
CA ALA A 30 -15.20 -13.00 -23.40
C ALA A 30 -14.96 -14.08 -22.33
N GLY A 31 -13.93 -13.89 -21.50
CA GLY A 31 -13.90 -14.47 -20.18
C GLY A 31 -15.15 -13.96 -19.45
N ALA A 32 -16.01 -14.87 -18.99
CA ALA A 32 -17.17 -14.51 -18.21
C ALA A 32 -16.72 -13.57 -17.08
N ALA A 33 -17.39 -12.43 -16.94
CA ALA A 33 -17.21 -11.56 -15.79
C ALA A 33 -17.32 -12.42 -14.52
N PRO A 34 -16.38 -12.29 -13.55
CA PRO A 34 -16.49 -13.05 -12.33
C PRO A 34 -17.88 -12.81 -11.74
N PRO A 35 -18.56 -13.85 -11.24
CA PRO A 35 -19.87 -13.68 -10.66
C PRO A 35 -19.77 -12.62 -9.56
N PRO A 36 -20.77 -11.73 -9.41
CA PRO A 36 -20.78 -10.78 -8.33
C PRO A 36 -20.61 -11.57 -7.04
N LEU A 37 -19.62 -11.19 -6.23
CA LEU A 37 -19.40 -11.77 -4.91
C LEU A 37 -20.78 -11.80 -4.23
N ARG A 38 -21.30 -12.98 -3.94
CA ARG A 38 -22.55 -13.15 -3.19
C ARG A 38 -22.27 -12.67 -1.76
N GLY A 39 -22.12 -11.35 -1.61
CA GLY A 39 -22.10 -10.68 -0.34
C GLY A 39 -23.55 -10.54 0.11
N GLY A 40 -23.90 -11.24 1.18
CA GLY A 40 -24.98 -10.79 2.05
C GLY A 40 -24.75 -9.33 2.46
N PRO A 41 -25.66 -8.70 3.18
CA PRO A 41 -25.55 -7.30 3.56
C PRO A 41 -24.17 -7.04 4.16
N CYS A 42 -23.51 -5.98 3.73
CA CYS A 42 -22.14 -5.60 4.07
C CYS A 42 -21.81 -5.81 5.56
N GLN A 43 -21.41 -7.02 5.93
CA GLN A 43 -21.07 -7.38 7.29
C GLN A 43 -19.58 -7.20 7.48
N GLY A 44 -19.21 -6.35 8.43
CA GLY A 44 -17.82 -6.20 8.85
C GLY A 44 -17.32 -7.48 9.50
N ARG A 45 -16.11 -7.94 9.15
CA ARG A 45 -15.42 -9.03 9.84
C ARG A 45 -14.62 -8.48 11.01
N ARG A 46 -14.63 -9.17 12.14
CA ARG A 46 -13.78 -8.89 13.29
C ARG A 46 -12.98 -10.12 13.64
N VAL A 47 -11.68 -9.95 13.86
CA VAL A 47 -10.78 -11.03 14.21
C VAL A 47 -9.81 -10.59 15.30
N ALA A 48 -9.35 -11.55 16.08
CA ALA A 48 -8.29 -11.36 17.07
C ALA A 48 -7.14 -12.34 16.76
N TYR A 49 -5.89 -11.87 16.89
CA TYR A 49 -4.72 -12.73 16.92
C TYR A 49 -4.42 -13.11 18.36
N ARG A 50 -4.53 -14.41 18.63
CA ARG A 50 -4.16 -14.98 19.93
C ARG A 50 -2.80 -15.63 19.84
N HIS A 51 -1.86 -15.15 20.64
CA HIS A 51 -0.58 -15.81 20.81
C HIS A 51 -0.78 -17.17 21.51
N ARG A 52 -0.05 -18.20 21.06
CA ARG A 52 -0.01 -19.52 21.70
C ARG A 52 1.42 -19.81 22.11
N ALA A 53 1.60 -20.23 23.35
CA ALA A 53 2.92 -20.57 23.90
C ALA A 53 3.63 -21.72 23.14
N GLU A 54 2.90 -22.51 22.35
CA GLU A 54 3.39 -23.67 21.61
C GLU A 54 3.57 -23.46 20.11
N GLY A 55 3.54 -22.20 19.61
CA GLY A 55 3.72 -21.91 18.18
C GLY A 55 2.90 -20.74 17.65
N LEU A 56 2.81 -20.64 16.31
CA LEU A 56 2.06 -19.57 15.63
C LEU A 56 0.63 -19.49 16.18
N GLY A 57 0.25 -18.28 16.59
CA GLY A 57 -1.09 -17.97 17.04
C GLY A 57 -2.16 -18.22 15.98
N ALA A 58 -3.41 -18.22 16.37
CA ALA A 58 -4.55 -18.40 15.48
C ALA A 58 -5.38 -17.13 15.39
N ALA A 59 -5.92 -16.86 14.20
CA ALA A 59 -7.00 -15.89 14.07
C ALA A 59 -8.29 -16.54 14.56
N GLU A 60 -8.96 -15.88 15.49
CA GLU A 60 -10.29 -16.26 15.94
C GLU A 60 -11.28 -15.20 15.47
N GLU A 61 -12.39 -15.61 14.86
CA GLU A 61 -13.49 -14.70 14.59
C GLU A 61 -14.10 -14.25 15.92
N GLU A 62 -14.08 -12.96 16.15
CA GLU A 62 -14.61 -12.37 17.37
C GLU A 62 -16.10 -12.10 17.21
N LEU A 63 -16.90 -12.85 17.92
CA LEU A 63 -18.36 -12.70 17.96
C LEU A 63 -18.85 -11.71 19.04
N GLY A 64 -17.96 -10.88 19.63
CA GLY A 64 -18.34 -10.00 20.72
C GLY A 64 -17.40 -8.82 21.00
N ALA A 65 -17.85 -7.91 21.85
CA ALA A 65 -17.20 -6.65 22.23
C ALA A 65 -16.09 -6.84 23.27
N GLY A 66 -15.09 -7.68 23.02
CA GLY A 66 -14.06 -8.00 24.03
C GLY A 66 -12.63 -7.65 23.65
N GLY A 67 -12.33 -7.35 22.41
CA GLY A 67 -11.06 -6.87 21.88
C GLY A 67 -9.79 -7.22 22.66
N CYS A 68 -8.98 -6.22 22.93
CA CYS A 68 -7.72 -6.33 23.71
C CYS A 68 -7.88 -6.75 25.18
N GLY A 69 -9.10 -6.79 25.72
CA GLY A 69 -9.33 -7.23 27.10
C GLY A 69 -9.29 -8.75 27.31
N ARG A 70 -9.13 -9.53 26.25
CA ARG A 70 -9.08 -10.99 26.33
C ARG A 70 -7.67 -11.51 26.60
N PRO A 71 -7.48 -12.45 27.53
CA PRO A 71 -6.17 -13.05 27.77
C PRO A 71 -5.56 -13.66 26.50
N GLY A 72 -4.28 -13.42 26.29
CA GLY A 72 -3.53 -13.98 25.16
C GLY A 72 -3.76 -13.30 23.82
N VAL A 73 -4.56 -12.23 23.73
CA VAL A 73 -4.78 -11.48 22.49
C VAL A 73 -3.74 -10.38 22.34
N ALA A 74 -2.92 -10.46 21.28
CA ALA A 74 -1.87 -9.48 20.99
C ALA A 74 -2.32 -8.40 19.96
N ALA A 75 -3.30 -8.70 19.13
CA ALA A 75 -3.87 -7.72 18.19
C ALA A 75 -5.31 -8.06 17.81
N VAL A 76 -6.07 -7.05 17.42
CA VAL A 76 -7.44 -7.19 16.89
C VAL A 76 -7.61 -6.37 15.63
N ALA A 77 -8.45 -6.85 14.71
CA ALA A 77 -8.85 -6.09 13.52
C ALA A 77 -10.35 -6.12 13.29
N SER A 78 -10.82 -5.07 12.65
CA SER A 78 -12.15 -5.05 12.00
C SER A 78 -12.00 -4.58 10.56
N PHE A 79 -12.63 -5.28 9.63
CA PHE A 79 -12.61 -4.94 8.21
C PHE A 79 -14.02 -4.90 7.64
N ASN A 80 -14.34 -3.84 6.93
CA ASN A 80 -15.54 -3.70 6.14
C ASN A 80 -15.13 -3.41 4.68
N GLY A 81 -15.32 -4.38 3.81
CA GLY A 81 -15.02 -4.28 2.39
C GLY A 81 -16.15 -3.70 1.54
N CYS A 82 -17.19 -3.14 2.17
CA CYS A 82 -18.32 -2.56 1.47
C CYS A 82 -17.99 -1.20 0.88
N THR A 83 -17.66 -1.17 -0.41
CA THR A 83 -17.28 0.03 -1.15
C THR A 83 -18.47 0.77 -1.76
N ALA A 84 -19.69 0.21 -1.68
CA ALA A 84 -20.86 0.75 -2.38
C ALA A 84 -21.29 2.15 -1.91
N ALA A 85 -20.95 2.54 -0.68
CA ALA A 85 -21.38 3.81 -0.11
C ALA A 85 -20.46 4.97 -0.53
N ASP A 86 -19.15 4.77 -0.49
CA ASP A 86 -18.16 5.84 -0.68
C ASP A 86 -16.88 5.40 -1.41
N GLY A 87 -16.86 4.20 -1.95
CA GLY A 87 -15.71 3.66 -2.68
C GLY A 87 -14.58 3.11 -1.80
N TRP A 88 -14.69 3.16 -0.46
CA TRP A 88 -13.61 2.77 0.44
C TRP A 88 -13.94 1.52 1.25
N GLY A 89 -13.02 0.54 1.21
CA GLY A 89 -12.91 -0.43 2.28
C GLY A 89 -12.41 0.26 3.57
N ARG A 90 -12.81 -0.25 4.73
CA ARG A 90 -12.41 0.32 6.03
C ARG A 90 -11.79 -0.76 6.90
N LEU A 91 -10.54 -0.56 7.27
CA LEU A 91 -9.78 -1.43 8.16
C LEU A 91 -9.42 -0.67 9.43
N SER A 92 -9.62 -1.30 10.57
CA SER A 92 -9.05 -0.85 11.84
C SER A 92 -8.25 -2.00 12.46
N VAL A 93 -7.02 -1.73 12.88
CA VAL A 93 -6.13 -2.67 13.55
C VAL A 93 -5.67 -2.03 14.85
N THR A 94 -5.72 -2.78 15.95
CA THR A 94 -5.27 -2.32 17.26
C THR A 94 -4.34 -3.37 17.86
N THR A 95 -3.16 -2.94 18.32
CA THR A 95 -2.26 -3.76 19.12
C THR A 95 -2.68 -3.76 20.59
N CYS A 96 -2.49 -4.90 21.27
CA CYS A 96 -2.93 -5.10 22.64
C CYS A 96 -1.74 -5.21 23.58
N ALA A 97 -1.78 -4.53 24.71
CA ALA A 97 -0.73 -4.57 25.74
C ALA A 97 -0.55 -5.97 26.35
N GLY A 98 0.62 -6.21 26.98
CA GLY A 98 0.96 -7.47 27.62
C GLY A 98 1.86 -8.39 26.80
N PHE A 99 2.27 -7.94 25.64
CA PHE A 99 3.21 -8.60 24.73
C PHE A 99 4.33 -7.61 24.36
N ASP A 100 5.47 -8.13 23.91
CA ASP A 100 6.50 -7.25 23.37
C ASP A 100 6.05 -6.57 22.07
N ALA A 101 6.73 -5.49 21.67
CA ALA A 101 6.32 -4.70 20.51
C ALA A 101 6.39 -5.50 19.21
N ARG A 102 7.36 -6.40 19.06
CA ARG A 102 7.53 -7.24 17.87
C ARG A 102 6.35 -8.21 17.72
N GLU A 103 5.95 -8.83 18.79
CA GLU A 103 4.81 -9.75 18.81
C GLU A 103 3.49 -9.02 18.53
N GLN A 104 3.31 -7.85 19.12
CA GLN A 104 2.17 -6.98 18.84
C GLN A 104 2.08 -6.61 17.37
N MET A 105 3.21 -6.21 16.74
CA MET A 105 3.25 -5.83 15.33
C MET A 105 3.06 -7.04 14.40
N PHE A 106 3.62 -8.20 14.74
CA PHE A 106 3.32 -9.44 14.02
C PHE A 106 1.82 -9.76 14.07
N GLY A 107 1.22 -9.69 15.26
CA GLY A 107 -0.22 -9.89 15.44
C GLY A 107 -1.06 -8.91 14.62
N ALA A 108 -0.65 -7.63 14.55
CA ALA A 108 -1.30 -6.62 13.74
C ALA A 108 -1.30 -6.98 12.24
N GLY A 109 -0.15 -7.41 11.72
CA GLY A 109 -0.05 -7.91 10.35
C GLY A 109 -0.90 -9.14 10.10
N TYR A 110 -0.86 -10.09 11.05
CA TYR A 110 -1.61 -11.32 10.93
C TYR A 110 -3.13 -11.08 10.79
N VAL A 111 -3.72 -10.26 11.66
CA VAL A 111 -5.15 -9.96 11.57
C VAL A 111 -5.49 -9.19 10.30
N GLU A 112 -4.63 -8.29 9.82
CA GLU A 112 -4.82 -7.58 8.56
C GLU A 112 -4.79 -8.54 7.36
N GLY A 113 -3.74 -9.36 7.22
CA GLY A 113 -3.60 -10.35 6.14
C GLY A 113 -4.75 -11.33 6.12
N PHE A 114 -5.21 -11.76 7.31
CA PHE A 114 -6.32 -12.68 7.43
C PHE A 114 -7.65 -12.08 6.93
N VAL A 115 -7.99 -10.85 7.29
CA VAL A 115 -9.28 -10.24 6.91
C VAL A 115 -9.29 -9.67 5.49
N THR A 116 -8.12 -9.32 4.92
CA THR A 116 -8.02 -8.68 3.61
C THR A 116 -7.43 -9.59 2.53
N GLY A 117 -7.16 -10.87 2.82
CA GLY A 117 -6.44 -11.77 1.92
C GLY A 117 -7.05 -11.88 0.51
N LEU A 118 -8.37 -11.96 0.38
CA LEU A 118 -9.03 -11.98 -0.92
C LEU A 118 -8.81 -10.66 -1.69
N GLN A 119 -8.89 -9.54 -1.00
CA GLN A 119 -8.69 -8.22 -1.59
C GLN A 119 -7.23 -8.03 -2.04
N MET A 120 -6.26 -8.62 -1.32
CA MET A 120 -4.85 -8.64 -1.73
C MET A 120 -4.67 -9.38 -3.06
N GLU A 121 -5.30 -10.55 -3.22
CA GLU A 121 -5.29 -11.32 -4.46
C GLU A 121 -5.87 -10.51 -5.62
N LEU A 122 -7.04 -9.89 -5.41
CA LEU A 122 -7.70 -9.06 -6.43
C LEU A 122 -6.86 -7.84 -6.81
N TYR A 123 -6.25 -7.17 -5.83
CA TYR A 123 -5.40 -6.01 -6.10
C TYR A 123 -4.16 -6.40 -6.89
N TRP A 124 -3.47 -7.48 -6.48
CA TRP A 124 -2.32 -7.99 -7.23
C TRP A 124 -2.69 -8.44 -8.64
N ALA A 125 -3.80 -9.14 -8.81
CA ALA A 125 -4.25 -9.58 -10.13
C ALA A 125 -4.49 -8.38 -11.07
N ASN A 126 -5.14 -7.32 -10.57
CA ASN A 126 -5.35 -6.09 -11.33
C ASN A 126 -4.02 -5.39 -11.68
N TYR A 127 -3.12 -5.28 -10.70
CA TYR A 127 -1.81 -4.68 -10.88
C TYR A 127 -0.96 -5.47 -11.88
N ALA A 128 -0.84 -6.78 -11.69
CA ALA A 128 -0.04 -7.65 -12.54
C ALA A 128 -0.56 -7.70 -13.99
N ALA A 129 -1.88 -7.72 -14.18
CA ALA A 129 -2.48 -7.68 -15.51
C ALA A 129 -2.17 -6.38 -16.26
N ALA A 130 -2.07 -5.26 -15.54
CA ALA A 130 -1.72 -3.96 -16.12
C ALA A 130 -0.21 -3.82 -16.36
N GLU A 131 0.61 -4.23 -15.39
CA GLU A 131 2.05 -3.95 -15.40
C GLU A 131 2.89 -5.05 -16.06
N TYR A 132 2.42 -6.30 -16.08
CA TYR A 132 3.19 -7.43 -16.57
C TYR A 132 2.44 -8.18 -17.70
N PRO A 133 2.61 -7.76 -18.97
CA PRO A 133 1.93 -8.42 -20.10
C PRO A 133 2.26 -9.92 -20.23
N ALA A 134 3.43 -10.35 -19.73
CA ALA A 134 3.80 -11.76 -19.65
C ALA A 134 3.14 -12.53 -18.49
N GLY A 135 2.30 -11.87 -17.69
CA GLY A 135 1.56 -12.45 -16.57
C GLY A 135 2.33 -12.52 -15.24
N ALA A 136 3.62 -12.17 -15.24
CA ALA A 136 4.45 -12.17 -14.04
C ALA A 136 5.55 -11.10 -14.09
N PRO A 137 6.03 -10.61 -12.94
CA PRO A 137 7.19 -9.71 -12.88
C PRO A 137 8.44 -10.35 -13.49
N PRO A 138 9.34 -9.55 -14.13
CA PRO A 138 10.63 -10.03 -14.60
C PRO A 138 11.45 -10.71 -13.49
N ALA A 139 12.15 -11.80 -13.82
CA ALA A 139 12.96 -12.54 -12.84
C ALA A 139 14.04 -11.65 -12.20
N ALA A 140 14.65 -10.74 -12.97
CA ALA A 140 15.65 -9.80 -12.45
C ALA A 140 15.06 -8.84 -11.41
N LEU A 141 13.85 -8.33 -11.62
CA LEU A 141 13.14 -7.52 -10.64
C LEU A 141 12.85 -8.30 -9.36
N ARG A 142 12.37 -9.54 -9.49
CA ARG A 142 12.13 -10.40 -8.32
C ARG A 142 13.41 -10.66 -7.53
N SER A 143 14.53 -10.91 -8.22
CA SER A 143 15.83 -11.11 -7.57
C SER A 143 16.30 -9.85 -6.85
N TRP A 144 16.12 -8.68 -7.45
CA TRP A 144 16.44 -7.40 -6.82
C TRP A 144 15.61 -7.16 -5.55
N MET A 145 14.29 -7.39 -5.62
CA MET A 145 13.39 -7.24 -4.47
C MET A 145 13.70 -8.22 -3.35
N ALA A 146 14.10 -9.46 -3.68
CA ALA A 146 14.54 -10.44 -2.69
C ALA A 146 15.84 -9.97 -2.00
N ALA A 147 16.83 -9.54 -2.77
CA ALA A 147 18.10 -9.03 -2.23
C ALA A 147 17.88 -7.81 -1.31
N GLN A 148 16.95 -6.90 -1.67
CA GLN A 148 16.63 -5.76 -0.84
C GLN A 148 15.99 -6.18 0.50
N LEU A 149 15.05 -7.13 0.47
CA LEU A 149 14.42 -7.63 1.70
C LEU A 149 15.44 -8.36 2.59
N ASP A 150 16.32 -9.18 1.99
CA ASP A 150 17.36 -9.90 2.71
C ASP A 150 18.35 -8.92 3.36
N TRP A 151 18.81 -7.91 2.60
CA TRP A 151 19.66 -6.85 3.16
C TRP A 151 18.99 -6.12 4.33
N ALA A 152 17.72 -5.76 4.20
CA ALA A 152 17.00 -5.07 5.29
C ALA A 152 16.91 -5.94 6.55
N ARG A 153 16.74 -7.27 6.42
CA ARG A 153 16.76 -8.22 7.54
C ARG A 153 18.15 -8.31 8.17
N GLU A 154 19.20 -8.42 7.36
CA GLU A 154 20.58 -8.43 7.83
C GLU A 154 20.94 -7.17 8.64
N GLN A 155 20.49 -6.00 8.17
CA GLN A 155 20.70 -4.74 8.91
C GLN A 155 19.94 -4.73 10.24
N VAL A 156 18.73 -5.26 10.28
CA VAL A 156 17.98 -5.40 11.55
C VAL A 156 18.71 -6.34 12.50
N ASP A 157 19.15 -7.50 12.03
CA ASP A 157 19.85 -8.49 12.87
C ASP A 157 21.16 -7.93 13.41
N ALA A 158 21.87 -7.11 12.63
CA ALA A 158 23.15 -6.53 13.04
C ALA A 158 23.01 -5.32 13.98
N HIS A 159 21.95 -4.52 13.84
CA HIS A 159 21.93 -3.17 14.42
C HIS A 159 20.72 -2.85 15.30
N ALA A 160 19.69 -3.72 15.38
CA ALA A 160 18.44 -3.42 16.11
C ALA A 160 18.67 -3.16 17.61
N GLU A 161 19.67 -3.80 18.22
CA GLU A 161 19.97 -3.60 19.65
C GLU A 161 20.63 -2.24 19.95
N SER A 162 21.33 -1.64 18.96
CA SER A 162 22.12 -0.42 19.14
C SER A 162 21.51 0.83 18.51
N GLU A 163 20.67 0.64 17.50
CA GLU A 163 20.12 1.74 16.71
C GLU A 163 18.58 1.71 16.66
N PRO A 164 17.91 2.76 17.21
CA PRO A 164 16.42 2.83 17.23
C PRO A 164 15.77 2.68 15.85
N ARG A 165 16.45 3.10 14.78
CA ARG A 165 15.95 2.95 13.42
C ARG A 165 15.84 1.48 13.04
N TRP A 166 16.87 0.69 13.27
CA TRP A 166 16.85 -0.72 12.90
C TRP A 166 15.94 -1.52 13.83
N ALA A 167 15.82 -1.12 15.10
CA ALA A 167 14.78 -1.64 15.98
C ALA A 167 13.38 -1.40 15.40
N ALA A 168 13.09 -0.18 14.95
CA ALA A 168 11.81 0.15 14.32
C ALA A 168 11.61 -0.56 12.97
N MET A 169 12.69 -0.75 12.18
CA MET A 169 12.62 -1.53 10.94
C MET A 169 12.28 -3.00 11.25
N GLY A 170 12.81 -3.56 12.34
CA GLY A 170 12.44 -4.90 12.84
C GLY A 170 10.94 -5.02 13.14
N LEU A 171 10.31 -3.96 13.65
CA LEU A 171 8.85 -3.92 13.88
C LEU A 171 8.06 -3.85 12.57
N ILE A 172 8.55 -3.12 11.58
CA ILE A 172 7.95 -3.08 10.23
C ILE A 172 8.02 -4.46 9.57
N LEU A 173 9.17 -5.14 9.66
CA LEU A 173 9.33 -6.49 9.14
C LEU A 173 8.46 -7.51 9.89
N ALA A 174 8.32 -7.37 11.20
CA ALA A 174 7.39 -8.22 11.98
C ALA A 174 5.93 -8.01 11.53
N HIS A 175 5.53 -6.77 11.24
CA HIS A 175 4.21 -6.46 10.68
C HIS A 175 4.02 -7.13 9.31
N TYR A 176 5.01 -7.06 8.43
CA TYR A 176 5.00 -7.75 7.14
C TYR A 176 4.95 -9.29 7.30
N ASP A 177 5.77 -9.87 8.17
CA ASP A 177 5.77 -11.31 8.41
C ASP A 177 4.39 -11.80 8.91
N GLY A 178 3.78 -11.01 9.79
CA GLY A 178 2.41 -11.23 10.24
C GLY A 178 1.40 -11.17 9.09
N LEU A 179 1.51 -10.16 8.21
CA LEU A 179 0.63 -10.02 7.03
C LEU A 179 0.69 -11.27 6.14
N VAL A 180 1.89 -11.77 5.86
CA VAL A 180 2.10 -13.01 5.09
C VAL A 180 1.47 -14.21 5.78
N ALA A 181 1.71 -14.38 7.08
CA ALA A 181 1.18 -15.50 7.86
C ALA A 181 -0.37 -15.47 7.91
N GLY A 182 -0.96 -14.29 8.13
CA GLY A 182 -2.42 -14.11 8.15
C GLY A 182 -3.06 -14.34 6.78
N TYR A 183 -2.42 -13.86 5.71
CA TYR A 183 -2.83 -14.14 4.33
C TYR A 183 -2.85 -15.64 4.04
N ASN A 184 -1.77 -16.36 4.38
CA ASN A 184 -1.67 -17.79 4.17
C ASN A 184 -2.78 -18.54 4.90
N GLN A 185 -3.04 -18.19 6.17
CA GLN A 185 -4.13 -18.80 6.94
C GLN A 185 -5.51 -18.54 6.32
N SER A 186 -5.77 -17.31 5.91
CA SER A 186 -7.01 -16.94 5.21
C SER A 186 -7.19 -17.72 3.91
N SER A 187 -6.11 -17.89 3.13
CA SER A 187 -6.13 -18.63 1.88
C SER A 187 -6.42 -20.12 2.07
N LEU A 188 -5.80 -20.74 3.12
CA LEU A 188 -6.08 -22.13 3.48
C LEU A 188 -7.55 -22.35 3.86
N GLN A 189 -8.13 -21.44 4.63
CA GLN A 189 -9.56 -21.53 4.99
C GLN A 189 -10.48 -21.42 3.79
N ARG A 190 -10.15 -20.55 2.81
CA ARG A 190 -10.93 -20.42 1.56
C ARG A 190 -10.77 -21.63 0.64
N GLY A 191 -9.61 -22.27 0.62
CA GLY A 191 -9.35 -23.47 -0.19
C GLY A 191 -9.88 -24.78 0.41
N GLY A 192 -10.11 -24.82 1.73
CA GLY A 192 -10.63 -26.00 2.44
C GLY A 192 -12.16 -26.06 2.53
N ALA A 193 -12.87 -25.04 2.13
CA ALA A 193 -14.34 -25.08 1.96
C ALA A 193 -14.69 -25.81 0.66
N ASP A 194 -14.46 -27.13 0.65
CA ASP A 194 -14.82 -28.04 -0.45
C ASP A 194 -16.32 -28.36 -0.37
N ASP A 195 -17.16 -27.36 -0.63
CA ASP A 195 -18.60 -27.53 -0.85
C ASP A 195 -18.86 -27.84 -2.33
N GLY A 196 -18.20 -28.85 -2.92
CA GLY A 196 -18.55 -29.36 -4.27
C GLY A 196 -18.71 -28.31 -5.39
N GLY A 197 -18.36 -27.08 -5.11
CA GLY A 197 -18.41 -25.93 -6.00
C GLY A 197 -17.09 -25.74 -6.71
N SER A 198 -17.14 -25.77 -8.02
CA SER A 198 -16.13 -25.41 -9.01
C SER A 198 -15.00 -24.55 -8.44
N ALA A 199 -13.76 -24.83 -8.84
CA ALA A 199 -12.54 -24.02 -8.62
C ALA A 199 -12.68 -22.52 -9.01
N ALA A 200 -13.85 -22.07 -9.45
CA ALA A 200 -14.23 -20.70 -9.78
C ALA A 200 -14.29 -19.73 -8.57
N GLY A 201 -14.11 -20.21 -7.34
CA GLY A 201 -14.03 -19.36 -6.14
C GLY A 201 -12.61 -18.81 -5.85
N ARG A 202 -11.57 -19.27 -6.54
CA ARG A 202 -10.21 -18.72 -6.41
C ARG A 202 -10.03 -17.54 -7.35
N ALA A 203 -9.86 -16.36 -6.80
CA ALA A 203 -9.63 -15.13 -7.56
C ALA A 203 -8.25 -15.05 -8.25
N GLY A 204 -7.39 -16.07 -8.10
CA GLY A 204 -6.05 -16.10 -8.71
C GLY A 204 -5.11 -17.10 -8.04
N PRO A 205 -3.85 -17.20 -8.50
CA PRO A 205 -2.83 -18.01 -7.84
C PRO A 205 -2.53 -17.44 -6.45
N LEU A 206 -2.18 -18.34 -5.52
CA LEU A 206 -1.71 -17.94 -4.19
C LEU A 206 -0.51 -17.00 -4.30
N LEU A 207 -0.52 -15.90 -3.54
CA LEU A 207 0.60 -14.98 -3.48
C LEU A 207 1.70 -15.57 -2.60
N ASP A 208 2.89 -15.77 -3.15
CA ASP A 208 4.06 -16.10 -2.35
C ASP A 208 4.52 -14.88 -1.52
N PRO A 209 5.35 -15.08 -0.47
CA PRO A 209 5.80 -13.99 0.40
C PRO A 209 6.46 -12.84 -0.36
N LEU A 210 7.32 -13.12 -1.34
CA LEU A 210 7.97 -12.09 -2.14
C LEU A 210 6.96 -11.31 -2.99
N THR A 211 5.94 -11.97 -3.51
CA THR A 211 4.85 -11.30 -4.24
C THR A 211 4.04 -10.37 -3.32
N ILE A 212 3.80 -10.76 -2.06
CA ILE A 212 3.18 -9.88 -1.06
C ILE A 212 4.10 -8.69 -0.74
N TYR A 213 5.41 -8.91 -0.68
CA TYR A 213 6.38 -7.83 -0.50
C TYR A 213 6.35 -6.84 -1.66
N MET A 214 6.36 -7.34 -2.90
CA MET A 214 6.22 -6.53 -4.11
C MET A 214 4.88 -5.78 -4.14
N LEU A 215 3.78 -6.43 -3.75
CA LEU A 215 2.49 -5.78 -3.60
C LEU A 215 2.57 -4.60 -2.63
N GLY A 216 3.23 -4.80 -1.48
CA GLY A 216 3.50 -3.74 -0.52
C GLY A 216 4.39 -2.61 -1.09
N SER A 217 5.13 -2.84 -2.14
CA SER A 217 6.12 -1.93 -2.72
C SER A 217 5.69 -1.32 -4.06
N VAL A 218 4.39 -1.34 -4.39
CA VAL A 218 3.90 -0.86 -5.72
C VAL A 218 4.24 0.60 -6.02
N GLY A 219 4.58 1.42 -5.01
CA GLY A 219 5.13 2.75 -5.20
C GLY A 219 6.52 2.70 -5.79
N ASP A 220 7.40 1.98 -5.14
CA ASP A 220 8.80 1.80 -5.57
C ASP A 220 8.92 1.01 -6.89
N LEU A 221 7.94 0.15 -7.17
CA LEU A 221 7.90 -0.60 -8.43
C LEU A 221 7.69 0.27 -9.68
N GLU A 222 7.29 1.53 -9.54
CA GLU A 222 7.13 2.42 -10.71
C GLU A 222 8.47 2.67 -11.40
N GLU A 223 9.51 2.98 -10.65
CA GLU A 223 10.87 3.16 -11.15
C GLU A 223 11.51 1.80 -11.49
N LEU A 224 11.39 0.84 -10.60
CA LEU A 224 12.00 -0.48 -10.75
C LEU A 224 11.48 -1.23 -11.98
N ASN A 225 10.17 -1.16 -12.28
CA ASN A 225 9.63 -1.72 -13.51
C ASN A 225 10.29 -1.12 -14.76
N GLY A 226 10.54 0.19 -14.77
CA GLY A 226 11.25 0.86 -15.85
C GLY A 226 12.67 0.33 -16.05
N MET A 227 13.39 0.07 -14.96
CA MET A 227 14.78 -0.43 -14.99
C MET A 227 14.87 -1.88 -15.44
N PHE A 228 13.94 -2.73 -15.07
CA PHE A 228 13.98 -4.17 -15.33
C PHE A 228 13.14 -4.63 -16.53
N GLY A 229 12.66 -3.68 -17.36
CA GLY A 229 11.88 -3.99 -18.57
C GLY A 229 10.48 -4.53 -18.28
N GLY A 230 9.95 -4.28 -17.08
CA GLY A 230 8.57 -4.53 -16.69
C GLY A 230 7.72 -3.27 -16.86
N GLY A 231 6.40 -3.46 -16.79
CA GLY A 231 5.43 -2.38 -16.78
C GLY A 231 4.96 -1.88 -18.15
N LEU A 232 3.93 -1.06 -18.11
CA LEU A 232 3.36 -0.36 -19.27
C LEU A 232 4.42 0.46 -20.03
N ARG A 233 5.55 0.76 -19.40
CA ARG A 233 6.65 1.57 -19.94
C ARG A 233 7.63 0.80 -20.84
N GLY A 234 7.59 -0.55 -20.83
CA GLY A 234 8.61 -1.38 -21.50
C GLY A 234 8.33 -1.79 -22.94
N ALA A 235 7.14 -1.63 -23.45
CA ALA A 235 6.73 -2.22 -24.73
C ALA A 235 6.05 -1.21 -25.69
N GLY A 236 6.75 -0.17 -26.12
CA GLY A 236 6.27 0.66 -27.26
C GLY A 236 5.01 1.49 -26.98
N SER A 237 4.69 1.74 -25.74
CA SER A 237 3.63 2.66 -25.31
C SER A 237 4.04 4.12 -25.50
N ALA A 238 3.06 5.03 -25.44
CA ALA A 238 3.18 6.47 -25.67
C ALA A 238 4.48 7.11 -25.11
N PRO A 239 5.00 8.17 -25.72
CA PRO A 239 6.22 8.81 -25.25
C PRO A 239 6.16 9.06 -23.74
N ARG A 240 7.23 8.69 -23.04
CA ARG A 240 7.37 8.74 -21.57
C ARG A 240 6.88 10.07 -20.99
N GLU A 241 7.14 11.17 -21.68
CA GLU A 241 6.69 12.52 -21.30
C GLU A 241 5.17 12.66 -21.20
N GLU A 242 4.41 11.89 -21.96
CA GLU A 242 2.94 11.98 -21.96
C GLU A 242 2.34 11.12 -20.82
N VAL A 243 2.95 9.99 -20.50
CA VAL A 243 2.53 9.12 -19.38
C VAL A 243 2.92 9.75 -18.05
N ASP A 244 4.11 10.31 -17.93
CA ASP A 244 4.60 10.96 -16.71
C ASP A 244 3.77 12.20 -16.33
N ARG A 245 3.23 12.92 -17.31
CA ARG A 245 2.29 14.05 -17.07
C ARG A 245 0.92 13.64 -16.54
N LEU A 246 0.57 12.37 -16.64
CA LEU A 246 -0.74 11.84 -16.23
C LEU A 246 -0.73 11.20 -14.82
N MET A 247 0.43 11.12 -14.17
CA MET A 247 0.60 10.37 -12.91
C MET A 247 0.92 11.24 -11.69
N ASP A 248 0.82 12.55 -11.82
CA ASP A 248 1.08 13.48 -10.72
C ASP A 248 -0.10 13.58 -9.77
N CYS A 249 0.20 13.63 -8.48
CA CYS A 249 -0.76 13.85 -7.43
C CYS A 249 -0.97 15.35 -7.17
N SER A 250 -2.01 15.70 -6.40
CA SER A 250 -2.25 17.07 -5.94
C SER A 250 -2.36 17.11 -4.43
N ALA A 251 -1.60 18.00 -3.79
CA ALA A 251 -1.67 18.25 -2.37
C ALA A 251 -2.11 19.69 -2.09
N LEU A 252 -2.96 19.87 -1.09
CA LEU A 252 -3.41 21.17 -0.61
C LEU A 252 -3.14 21.29 0.89
N VAL A 253 -2.46 22.36 1.26
CA VAL A 253 -2.35 22.79 2.67
C VAL A 253 -2.92 24.19 2.78
N LYS A 254 -3.96 24.37 3.61
CA LYS A 254 -4.60 25.65 3.87
C LYS A 254 -4.50 25.95 5.36
N VAL A 255 -3.82 27.03 5.68
CA VAL A 255 -3.69 27.55 7.05
C VAL A 255 -4.67 28.69 7.21
N THR A 256 -5.51 28.60 8.24
CA THR A 256 -6.45 29.66 8.65
C THR A 256 -6.21 30.00 10.11
N GLU A 257 -6.90 31.05 10.62
CA GLU A 257 -6.81 31.38 12.03
C GLU A 257 -7.35 30.23 12.90
N GLY A 258 -6.45 29.55 13.61
CA GLY A 258 -6.79 28.45 14.52
C GLY A 258 -7.02 27.08 13.88
N ASP A 259 -6.85 26.93 12.55
CA ASP A 259 -7.05 25.65 11.85
C ASP A 259 -6.04 25.42 10.73
N LEU A 260 -5.73 24.14 10.48
CA LEU A 260 -4.91 23.65 9.38
C LEU A 260 -5.67 22.56 8.63
N GLN A 261 -6.00 22.81 7.38
CA GLN A 261 -6.67 21.88 6.51
C GLN A 261 -5.67 21.30 5.52
N ALA A 262 -5.67 19.98 5.39
CA ALA A 262 -4.82 19.24 4.46
C ALA A 262 -5.67 18.30 3.63
N ALA A 263 -5.41 18.25 2.34
CA ALA A 263 -6.07 17.34 1.41
C ALA A 263 -5.08 16.82 0.37
N HIS A 264 -5.31 15.61 -0.09
CA HIS A 264 -4.52 14.96 -1.11
C HIS A 264 -5.43 14.29 -2.13
N ALA A 265 -5.09 14.37 -3.41
CA ALA A 265 -5.75 13.67 -4.49
C ALA A 265 -4.70 12.86 -5.27
N THR A 266 -4.83 11.54 -5.22
CA THR A 266 -3.97 10.62 -5.96
C THR A 266 -4.46 10.49 -7.39
N TRP A 267 -3.57 10.70 -8.35
CA TRP A 267 -3.84 10.51 -9.77
C TRP A 267 -3.20 9.19 -10.20
N ARG A 268 -4.04 8.18 -10.44
CA ARG A 268 -3.56 6.83 -10.72
C ARG A 268 -4.51 6.06 -11.63
N SER A 269 -3.98 5.01 -12.26
CA SER A 269 -4.73 4.11 -13.14
C SER A 269 -5.85 3.40 -12.39
N TYR A 270 -6.96 3.12 -13.07
CA TYR A 270 -8.15 2.50 -12.49
C TYR A 270 -7.92 1.10 -11.90
N TYR A 271 -6.87 0.38 -12.31
CA TYR A 271 -6.52 -0.91 -11.69
C TYR A 271 -6.18 -0.78 -10.19
N ALA A 272 -5.76 0.41 -9.74
CA ALA A 272 -5.43 0.70 -8.35
C ALA A 272 -6.63 1.11 -7.48
N MET A 273 -7.87 1.01 -7.98
CA MET A 273 -9.08 1.52 -7.32
C MET A 273 -9.62 0.67 -6.17
N LEU A 274 -8.97 -0.44 -5.82
CA LEU A 274 -9.27 -1.14 -4.55
C LEU A 274 -8.67 -0.35 -3.39
N ARG A 275 -9.44 0.60 -2.86
CA ARG A 275 -8.99 1.54 -1.85
C ARG A 275 -9.44 1.10 -0.46
N THR A 276 -8.54 1.24 0.52
CA THR A 276 -8.81 0.91 1.92
C THR A 276 -8.34 2.04 2.82
N TRP A 277 -9.28 2.67 3.52
CA TRP A 277 -8.94 3.57 4.61
C TRP A 277 -8.57 2.76 5.83
N LYS A 278 -7.33 2.88 6.29
CA LYS A 278 -6.80 2.11 7.42
C LYS A 278 -6.63 3.01 8.64
N ARG A 279 -7.00 2.47 9.78
CA ARG A 279 -6.73 3.06 11.09
C ARG A 279 -5.90 2.06 11.89
N TYR A 280 -4.70 2.44 12.20
CA TYR A 280 -3.80 1.68 13.05
C TYR A 280 -3.72 2.34 14.43
N ASP A 281 -4.09 1.61 15.47
CA ASP A 281 -3.82 1.97 16.85
C ASP A 281 -2.68 1.10 17.37
N PHE A 282 -1.47 1.61 17.24
CA PHE A 282 -0.24 0.99 17.70
C PHE A 282 0.26 1.66 19.00
N THR A 283 -0.66 2.25 19.78
CA THR A 283 -0.31 2.95 21.03
C THR A 283 0.44 2.04 21.98
N SER A 284 0.03 0.78 22.13
CA SER A 284 0.69 -0.16 23.05
C SER A 284 2.04 -0.66 22.55
N ALA A 285 2.28 -0.70 21.23
CA ALA A 285 3.54 -1.15 20.64
C ALA A 285 4.51 -0.01 20.39
N LEU A 286 4.02 1.16 19.96
CA LEU A 286 4.83 2.24 19.40
C LEU A 286 4.51 3.63 19.98
N GLY A 287 3.48 3.78 20.78
CA GLY A 287 2.97 5.10 21.16
C GLY A 287 2.40 5.90 19.98
N ARG A 288 1.87 5.25 18.95
CA ARG A 288 1.42 5.88 17.69
C ARG A 288 0.04 5.39 17.27
N ARG A 289 -0.71 6.32 16.68
CA ARG A 289 -1.94 6.04 15.93
C ARG A 289 -1.80 6.66 14.54
N LEU A 290 -2.18 5.90 13.51
CA LEU A 290 -2.09 6.33 12.13
C LEU A 290 -3.45 6.18 11.45
N SER A 291 -3.82 7.18 10.65
CA SER A 291 -4.87 7.05 9.64
C SER A 291 -4.21 7.13 8.27
N VAL A 292 -4.48 6.16 7.41
CA VAL A 292 -3.71 5.92 6.18
C VAL A 292 -4.66 5.71 5.00
N ALA A 293 -4.52 6.52 3.95
CA ALA A 293 -5.14 6.23 2.67
C ALA A 293 -4.31 5.14 1.97
N SER A 294 -4.87 3.94 1.78
CA SER A 294 -4.10 2.77 1.38
C SER A 294 -4.90 1.83 0.46
N SER A 295 -4.35 0.65 0.23
CA SER A 295 -4.94 -0.45 -0.52
C SER A 295 -4.71 -1.78 0.20
N PRO A 296 -5.39 -2.88 -0.17
CA PRO A 296 -5.17 -4.18 0.44
C PRO A 296 -3.72 -4.64 0.30
N GLY A 297 -3.13 -5.14 1.37
CA GLY A 297 -1.76 -5.66 1.40
C GLY A 297 -0.64 -4.62 1.51
N LEU A 298 -0.95 -3.31 1.40
CA LEU A 298 0.02 -2.25 1.61
C LEU A 298 0.00 -1.82 3.08
N LEU A 299 1.11 -1.97 3.79
CA LEU A 299 1.24 -1.55 5.20
C LEU A 299 1.45 -0.03 5.36
N HIS A 300 1.38 0.69 4.28
CA HIS A 300 1.65 2.12 4.14
C HIS A 300 0.63 2.77 3.19
N SER A 301 0.81 4.04 2.89
CA SER A 301 0.05 4.75 1.87
C SER A 301 0.86 4.83 0.57
N LYS A 302 0.35 4.19 -0.50
CA LYS A 302 0.83 4.48 -1.85
C LYS A 302 0.26 5.82 -2.36
N ASP A 303 -0.83 6.25 -1.77
CA ASP A 303 -1.50 7.52 -2.08
C ASP A 303 -0.88 8.69 -1.32
N ASP A 304 0.16 8.39 -0.54
CA ASP A 304 0.99 9.35 0.18
C ASP A 304 0.21 10.29 1.10
N PHE A 305 -0.75 9.71 1.82
CA PHE A 305 -1.51 10.43 2.83
C PHE A 305 -1.52 9.67 4.16
N TYR A 306 -0.94 10.31 5.17
CA TYR A 306 -0.93 9.84 6.55
C TYR A 306 -1.36 10.96 7.50
N ALA A 307 -2.18 10.62 8.48
CA ALA A 307 -2.36 11.42 9.68
C ALA A 307 -1.80 10.61 10.86
N VAL A 308 -0.78 11.14 11.50
CA VAL A 308 -0.04 10.49 12.60
C VAL A 308 -0.28 11.26 13.88
N VAL A 309 -0.68 10.53 14.93
CA VAL A 309 -0.82 11.05 16.29
C VAL A 309 0.02 10.17 17.21
N GLY A 310 0.84 10.78 18.04
CA GLY A 310 1.71 10.05 18.95
C GLY A 310 1.74 10.63 20.36
N ASP A 311 2.40 9.87 21.24
CA ASP A 311 2.68 10.30 22.59
C ASP A 311 3.55 11.58 22.59
N GLY A 312 3.50 12.35 23.65
CA GLY A 312 4.22 13.63 23.71
C GLY A 312 3.60 14.75 22.87
N GLY A 313 2.36 14.56 22.34
CA GLY A 313 1.65 15.58 21.57
C GLY A 313 2.01 15.60 20.08
N VAL A 314 2.67 14.58 19.57
CA VAL A 314 2.99 14.44 18.13
C VAL A 314 1.73 14.49 17.30
N ARG A 315 1.70 15.38 16.31
CA ARG A 315 0.66 15.48 15.29
C ARG A 315 1.30 15.84 13.96
N LEU A 316 1.23 14.92 12.99
CA LEU A 316 1.77 15.10 11.66
C LEU A 316 0.72 14.75 10.61
N VAL A 317 0.69 15.53 9.55
CA VAL A 317 0.08 15.12 8.28
C VAL A 317 1.22 15.00 7.28
N VAL A 318 1.35 13.84 6.68
CA VAL A 318 2.39 13.54 5.69
C VAL A 318 1.70 13.35 4.35
N MET A 319 2.16 14.08 3.35
CA MET A 319 1.68 14.01 1.96
C MET A 319 2.87 14.18 1.04
N GLU A 320 2.79 13.61 -0.14
CA GLU A 320 3.74 13.86 -1.21
C GLU A 320 3.02 14.11 -2.53
N THR A 321 3.76 14.56 -3.52
CA THR A 321 3.39 14.56 -4.93
C THR A 321 4.61 14.15 -5.73
N THR A 322 4.45 13.22 -6.64
CA THR A 322 5.56 12.56 -7.33
C THR A 322 6.26 13.51 -8.32
N ASN A 323 7.58 13.54 -8.27
CA ASN A 323 8.42 14.16 -9.29
C ASN A 323 9.09 13.08 -10.14
N SER A 324 8.96 13.19 -11.46
CA SER A 324 9.59 12.26 -12.39
C SER A 324 11.11 12.40 -12.40
N VAL A 325 11.83 11.29 -12.45
CA VAL A 325 13.27 11.26 -12.70
C VAL A 325 13.50 11.20 -14.22
N PHE A 326 13.86 12.32 -14.84
CA PHE A 326 14.03 12.43 -16.30
C PHE A 326 15.32 11.78 -16.81
N ASN A 327 16.39 11.78 -16.00
CA ASN A 327 17.66 11.18 -16.36
C ASN A 327 17.74 9.75 -15.83
N GLN A 328 17.54 8.78 -16.71
CA GLN A 328 17.56 7.35 -16.39
C GLN A 328 18.91 6.87 -15.87
N THR A 329 20.02 7.51 -16.29
CA THR A 329 21.35 7.16 -15.80
C THR A 329 21.43 7.26 -14.27
N HIS A 330 20.72 8.20 -13.65
CA HIS A 330 20.67 8.30 -12.20
C HIS A 330 20.00 7.10 -11.53
N LEU A 331 18.97 6.53 -12.14
CA LEU A 331 18.35 5.31 -11.62
C LEU A 331 19.33 4.13 -11.73
N GLU A 332 19.99 3.97 -12.88
CA GLU A 332 20.96 2.88 -13.12
C GLU A 332 22.17 2.96 -12.19
N GLU A 333 22.64 4.17 -11.88
CA GLU A 333 23.84 4.39 -11.04
C GLU A 333 23.55 4.35 -9.54
N HIS A 334 22.34 4.71 -9.10
CA HIS A 334 22.08 4.98 -7.68
C HIS A 334 21.01 4.09 -7.06
N VAL A 335 20.17 3.41 -7.85
CA VAL A 335 19.16 2.49 -7.32
C VAL A 335 19.77 1.09 -7.15
N HIS A 336 20.00 0.71 -5.91
CA HIS A 336 20.57 -0.60 -5.55
C HIS A 336 19.83 -1.22 -4.36
N PRO A 337 19.88 -2.56 -4.20
CA PRO A 337 19.08 -3.24 -3.17
C PRO A 337 19.56 -2.97 -1.73
N GLU A 338 20.82 -2.54 -1.54
CA GLU A 338 21.36 -2.18 -0.21
C GLU A 338 20.85 -0.81 0.27
N SER A 339 19.52 -0.65 0.27
CA SER A 339 18.84 0.60 0.61
C SER A 339 17.45 0.31 1.17
N LEU A 340 16.78 1.33 1.73
CA LEU A 340 15.40 1.21 2.18
C LEU A 340 14.46 1.81 1.14
N LEU A 341 13.45 1.05 0.76
CA LEU A 341 12.38 1.48 -0.13
C LEU A 341 11.62 2.69 0.44
N SER A 342 10.97 3.48 -0.41
CA SER A 342 10.31 4.72 0.02
C SER A 342 9.25 4.45 1.09
N TRP A 343 8.46 3.38 0.96
CA TRP A 343 7.46 3.01 1.95
C TRP A 343 8.05 2.60 3.31
N GLN A 344 9.22 1.95 3.32
CA GLN A 344 9.93 1.59 4.54
C GLN A 344 10.41 2.84 5.27
N ARG A 345 11.00 3.78 4.52
CA ARG A 345 11.48 5.07 5.05
C ARG A 345 10.34 5.93 5.59
N ALA A 346 9.21 5.99 4.88
CA ALA A 346 8.01 6.69 5.33
C ALA A 346 7.45 6.08 6.63
N SER A 347 7.37 4.74 6.70
CA SER A 347 6.93 4.03 7.90
C SER A 347 7.85 4.29 9.09
N LEU A 348 9.17 4.21 8.90
CA LEU A 348 10.17 4.54 9.92
C LEU A 348 10.01 5.97 10.45
N ALA A 349 9.88 6.94 9.54
CA ALA A 349 9.71 8.33 9.91
C ALA A 349 8.38 8.55 10.66
N ASN A 350 7.29 7.91 10.24
CA ASN A 350 5.99 7.97 10.92
C ASN A 350 6.04 7.36 12.34
N TYR A 351 6.86 6.33 12.56
CA TYR A 351 6.97 5.67 13.86
C TYR A 351 7.86 6.43 14.83
N LEU A 352 8.93 7.04 14.35
CA LEU A 352 9.99 7.61 15.20
C LEU A 352 9.87 9.13 15.39
N ALA A 353 9.50 9.88 14.34
CA ALA A 353 9.60 11.33 14.35
C ALA A 353 8.72 12.00 15.42
N GLN A 354 9.25 12.99 16.07
CA GLN A 354 8.54 13.85 17.03
C GLN A 354 8.03 15.16 16.38
N GLY A 355 8.47 15.44 15.14
CA GLY A 355 8.08 16.63 14.39
C GLY A 355 8.49 16.58 12.93
N PRO A 356 8.07 17.56 12.11
CA PRO A 356 8.30 17.53 10.66
C PRO A 356 9.79 17.51 10.28
N PHE A 357 10.62 18.24 11.00
CA PHE A 357 12.05 18.30 10.72
C PHE A 357 12.74 16.95 10.94
N GLU A 358 12.45 16.30 12.05
CA GLU A 358 12.99 14.96 12.32
C GLU A 358 12.44 13.92 11.33
N TRP A 359 11.17 14.06 10.93
CA TRP A 359 10.58 13.21 9.93
C TRP A 359 11.38 13.24 8.61
N THR A 360 11.73 14.43 8.12
CA THR A 360 12.54 14.57 6.90
C THR A 360 13.95 14.00 7.06
N GLN A 361 14.58 14.19 8.21
CA GLN A 361 15.90 13.62 8.49
C GLN A 361 15.90 12.09 8.53
N LEU A 362 14.83 11.49 9.06
CA LEU A 362 14.66 10.03 9.07
C LEU A 362 14.38 9.49 7.67
N PHE A 363 13.52 10.17 6.93
CA PHE A 363 13.10 9.75 5.59
C PHE A 363 14.24 9.76 4.56
N THR A 364 15.18 10.70 4.67
CA THR A 364 16.28 10.83 3.68
C THR A 364 17.40 9.81 3.84
N ARG A 365 17.45 9.06 4.94
CA ARG A 365 18.51 8.09 5.20
C ARG A 365 18.26 6.76 4.51
N HIS A 366 19.32 6.14 3.98
CA HIS A 366 19.28 4.88 3.21
C HIS A 366 18.31 4.95 2.02
N ASN A 367 18.32 6.11 1.36
CA ASN A 367 17.42 6.36 0.24
C ASN A 367 17.68 5.39 -0.92
N SER A 368 16.63 4.70 -1.37
CA SER A 368 16.68 3.79 -2.50
C SER A 368 16.79 4.48 -3.86
N GLY A 369 16.40 5.75 -3.93
CA GLY A 369 16.22 6.45 -5.21
C GLY A 369 14.87 6.21 -5.87
N THR A 370 14.05 5.39 -5.21
CA THR A 370 12.67 5.09 -5.67
C THR A 370 11.66 5.87 -4.86
#